data_e2793876e41768f953d4df538b051922
#
_entry.id   e2793876e41768f953d4df538b051922
#
_cell.length_a   1.000
_cell.length_b   1.000
_cell.length_c   1.000
_cell.angle_alpha   90.00
_cell.angle_beta   90.00
_cell.angle_gamma   90.00
#
_symmetry.space_group_name_H-M   'P 1'
#
loop_
_entity.id
_entity.type
_entity.pdbx_description
1 polymer ?
#
loop_
_entity_poly.entity_id
_entity_poly.type
_entity_poly.pdbx_seq_one_letter_code
_entity_poly.pdbx_strand_id
1 'polypeptide(L)'
;EHAILHLLYSRFFARAMIATGHLPDSAAEPFAALFTQGMVTHETYRSTDGRWLTPEEVRLDADAPIEIATGASVETGPSIKMSKSKKNVVDPDAIIAQYGADTARFFMLSDSPPERDVEWTAAGVEGAWRFIQRVWRYLDEVPAAAPTAEDSPAALALRKATHKTIAGVTADIEGFTFNKAVARLRELSNALSDSLGVADAPGLAFARREALETLLQLMNPMAPHLTEEMWATLGHDIPLVETPWPDADMTLARDDVILLPVQVNGKKRAELEVARDADKAAIETLVLSAPDVQRYLDGRAPKKVIVVPGRIVNVVV
;
A
#
# COMPACT_ATOMS: atom_id res chain seq x y z
N GLU A 1 4.85 -22.50 15.91
CA GLU A 1 6.21 -22.05 16.30
C GLU A 1 6.18 -20.84 17.20
N HIS A 2 5.28 -19.87 16.99
CA HIS A 2 5.20 -18.64 17.77
C HIS A 2 4.80 -18.91 19.24
N ALA A 3 3.95 -19.88 19.51
CA ALA A 3 3.58 -20.26 20.87
C ALA A 3 4.79 -20.80 21.68
N ILE A 4 5.73 -21.46 21.04
CA ILE A 4 6.92 -22.02 21.68
C ILE A 4 8.05 -20.98 21.73
N LEU A 5 8.50 -20.49 20.56
CA LEU A 5 9.67 -19.61 20.46
C LEU A 5 9.42 -18.23 21.10
N HIS A 6 8.33 -17.57 20.71
CA HIS A 6 8.09 -16.19 21.10
C HIS A 6 7.29 -16.06 22.40
N LEU A 7 6.49 -17.04 22.80
CA LEU A 7 5.72 -16.97 24.03
C LEU A 7 6.35 -17.75 25.16
N LEU A 8 6.62 -19.06 25.01
CA LEU A 8 7.16 -19.85 26.10
C LEU A 8 8.63 -19.56 26.38
N TYR A 9 9.49 -19.57 25.36
CA TYR A 9 10.92 -19.41 25.59
C TYR A 9 11.28 -18.00 26.05
N SER A 10 10.73 -16.97 25.43
CA SER A 10 11.01 -15.59 25.84
C SER A 10 10.55 -15.30 27.27
N ARG A 11 9.37 -15.78 27.65
CA ARG A 11 8.87 -15.65 29.03
C ARG A 11 9.70 -16.44 30.02
N PHE A 12 10.15 -17.64 29.65
CA PHE A 12 11.04 -18.43 30.49
C PHE A 12 12.36 -17.68 30.72
N PHE A 13 12.99 -17.17 29.64
CA PHE A 13 14.23 -16.40 29.76
C PHE A 13 14.06 -15.12 30.58
N ALA A 14 13.02 -14.34 30.33
CA ALA A 14 12.74 -13.15 31.11
C ALA A 14 12.63 -13.45 32.60
N ARG A 15 11.89 -14.49 32.99
CA ARG A 15 11.72 -14.91 34.40
C ARG A 15 13.02 -15.45 34.99
N ALA A 16 13.82 -16.19 34.23
CA ALA A 16 15.12 -16.68 34.69
C ALA A 16 16.08 -15.49 34.92
N MET A 17 16.08 -14.50 34.04
CA MET A 17 16.93 -13.29 34.21
C MET A 17 16.45 -12.42 35.38
N ILE A 18 15.16 -12.34 35.66
CA ILE A 18 14.64 -11.69 36.88
C ILE A 18 15.11 -12.44 38.13
N ALA A 19 14.95 -13.77 38.15
CA ALA A 19 15.34 -14.59 39.29
C ALA A 19 16.85 -14.52 39.59
N THR A 20 17.69 -14.22 38.60
CA THR A 20 19.13 -14.04 38.72
C THR A 20 19.56 -12.58 38.87
N GLY A 21 18.62 -11.64 38.98
CA GLY A 21 18.89 -10.22 39.18
C GLY A 21 19.37 -9.43 37.96
N HIS A 22 19.23 -9.99 36.76
CA HIS A 22 19.62 -9.32 35.50
C HIS A 22 18.54 -8.45 34.89
N LEU A 23 17.26 -8.67 35.25
CA LEU A 23 16.12 -7.87 34.80
C LEU A 23 15.22 -7.46 35.96
N PRO A 24 14.55 -6.33 35.91
CA PRO A 24 13.55 -5.93 36.91
C PRO A 24 12.29 -6.78 36.81
N ASP A 25 11.51 -6.86 37.89
CA ASP A 25 10.25 -7.61 37.95
C ASP A 25 9.21 -7.16 36.88
N SER A 26 9.29 -5.89 36.46
CA SER A 26 8.43 -5.35 35.40
C SER A 26 8.65 -5.99 34.03
N ALA A 27 9.75 -6.72 33.83
CA ALA A 27 10.06 -7.43 32.59
C ALA A 27 9.50 -8.86 32.54
N ALA A 28 8.68 -9.28 33.52
CA ALA A 28 8.10 -10.63 33.58
C ALA A 28 7.23 -10.98 32.36
N GLU A 29 6.59 -9.99 31.76
CA GLU A 29 5.95 -10.10 30.44
C GLU A 29 6.76 -9.24 29.45
N PRO A 30 7.57 -9.87 28.58
CA PRO A 30 8.51 -9.14 27.73
C PRO A 30 7.85 -8.40 26.55
N PHE A 31 6.59 -8.67 26.25
CA PHE A 31 5.89 -8.12 25.08
C PHE A 31 4.58 -7.43 25.47
N ALA A 32 4.34 -6.25 24.93
CA ALA A 32 3.07 -5.55 25.05
C ALA A 32 1.97 -6.16 24.17
N ALA A 33 2.35 -6.71 23.02
CA ALA A 33 1.44 -7.35 22.06
C ALA A 33 2.14 -8.42 21.24
N LEU A 34 1.37 -9.32 20.64
CA LEU A 34 1.85 -10.30 19.67
C LEU A 34 1.08 -10.08 18.36
N PHE A 35 1.83 -9.91 17.28
CA PHE A 35 1.29 -9.94 15.93
C PHE A 35 1.77 -11.22 15.23
N THR A 36 0.83 -12.04 14.72
CA THR A 36 1.16 -13.27 14.00
C THR A 36 0.90 -13.08 12.51
N GLN A 37 1.98 -13.11 11.73
CA GLN A 37 1.88 -13.06 10.27
C GLN A 37 1.42 -14.40 9.69
N GLY A 38 0.85 -14.35 8.47
CA GLY A 38 0.55 -15.52 7.67
C GLY A 38 1.79 -16.25 7.17
N MET A 39 1.58 -17.36 6.49
CA MET A 39 2.64 -18.20 5.94
C MET A 39 2.93 -17.79 4.49
N VAL A 40 4.17 -17.98 4.06
CA VAL A 40 4.50 -17.95 2.64
C VAL A 40 4.22 -19.32 2.06
N THR A 41 3.37 -19.36 1.04
CA THR A 41 2.96 -20.57 0.34
C THR A 41 3.48 -20.57 -1.09
N HIS A 42 3.61 -21.74 -1.68
CA HIS A 42 3.97 -21.93 -3.09
C HIS A 42 3.26 -23.16 -3.63
N GLU A 43 2.94 -23.15 -4.92
CA GLU A 43 2.44 -24.30 -5.63
C GLU A 43 3.39 -25.51 -5.49
N THR A 44 2.81 -26.67 -5.62
CA THR A 44 3.57 -27.93 -5.62
C THR A 44 3.58 -28.52 -7.03
N TYR A 45 4.70 -29.14 -7.41
CA TYR A 45 4.86 -29.72 -8.73
C TYR A 45 5.19 -31.20 -8.63
N ARG A 46 4.52 -32.01 -9.47
CA ARG A 46 4.78 -33.43 -9.60
C ARG A 46 5.08 -33.83 -11.03
N SER A 47 6.12 -34.64 -11.19
CA SER A 47 6.38 -35.33 -12.44
C SER A 47 5.37 -36.45 -12.68
N THR A 48 5.31 -36.96 -13.89
CA THR A 48 4.41 -38.07 -14.31
C THR A 48 4.66 -39.38 -13.56
N ASP A 49 5.85 -39.59 -13.00
CA ASP A 49 6.20 -40.72 -12.14
C ASP A 49 5.90 -40.47 -10.64
N GLY A 50 5.28 -39.34 -10.31
CA GLY A 50 4.86 -39.01 -8.95
C GLY A 50 5.92 -38.36 -8.05
N ARG A 51 7.10 -38.07 -8.58
CA ARG A 51 8.22 -37.43 -7.88
C ARG A 51 7.94 -35.93 -7.71
N TRP A 52 8.24 -35.37 -6.52
CA TRP A 52 8.19 -33.93 -6.31
C TRP A 52 9.31 -33.21 -7.07
N LEU A 53 8.96 -32.08 -7.69
CA LEU A 53 9.89 -31.22 -8.42
C LEU A 53 10.04 -29.89 -7.69
N THR A 54 11.25 -29.28 -7.78
CA THR A 54 11.44 -27.89 -7.34
C THR A 54 10.93 -26.92 -8.39
N PRO A 55 10.66 -25.66 -8.03
CA PRO A 55 10.27 -24.64 -9.01
C PRO A 55 11.28 -24.48 -10.16
N GLU A 56 12.59 -24.65 -9.88
CA GLU A 56 13.67 -24.53 -10.87
C GLU A 56 13.72 -25.72 -11.83
N GLU A 57 13.15 -26.88 -11.46
CA GLU A 57 13.02 -28.06 -12.32
C GLU A 57 11.84 -27.93 -13.31
N VAL A 58 10.99 -26.87 -13.16
CA VAL A 58 9.76 -26.70 -13.95
C VAL A 58 9.83 -25.42 -14.77
N ARG A 59 9.46 -25.51 -16.05
CA ARG A 59 9.23 -24.36 -16.91
C ARG A 59 7.72 -24.16 -17.08
N LEU A 60 7.25 -22.96 -16.82
CA LEU A 60 5.86 -22.57 -17.06
C LEU A 60 5.69 -22.15 -18.52
N ASP A 61 5.19 -23.06 -19.35
CA ASP A 61 4.82 -22.76 -20.73
C ASP A 61 3.33 -22.32 -20.80
N ALA A 62 2.96 -21.63 -21.88
CA ALA A 62 1.62 -21.05 -22.03
C ALA A 62 0.47 -22.08 -21.91
N ASP A 63 0.72 -23.34 -22.30
CA ASP A 63 -0.29 -24.40 -22.34
C ASP A 63 -0.27 -25.30 -21.09
N ALA A 64 0.90 -25.57 -20.52
CA ALA A 64 1.05 -26.39 -19.31
C ALA A 64 2.49 -26.34 -18.78
N PRO A 65 2.70 -26.48 -17.45
CA PRO A 65 4.04 -26.60 -16.90
C PRO A 65 4.71 -27.92 -17.37
N ILE A 66 6.01 -27.82 -17.68
CA ILE A 66 6.81 -28.95 -18.13
C ILE A 66 8.07 -29.12 -17.27
N GLU A 67 8.50 -30.35 -17.05
CA GLU A 67 9.78 -30.68 -16.44
C GLU A 67 10.92 -30.36 -17.41
N ILE A 68 11.86 -29.50 -17.01
CA ILE A 68 12.95 -29.02 -17.89
C ILE A 68 13.81 -30.18 -18.37
N ALA A 69 14.12 -31.16 -17.51
CA ALA A 69 15.02 -32.26 -17.81
C ALA A 69 14.45 -33.25 -18.85
N THR A 70 13.15 -33.48 -18.87
CA THR A 70 12.50 -34.52 -19.66
C THR A 70 11.58 -33.99 -20.75
N GLY A 71 11.14 -32.72 -20.63
CA GLY A 71 10.08 -32.15 -21.47
C GLY A 71 8.68 -32.72 -21.19
N ALA A 72 8.53 -33.54 -20.14
CA ALA A 72 7.24 -34.14 -19.78
C ALA A 72 6.33 -33.12 -19.08
N SER A 73 5.01 -33.31 -19.22
CA SER A 73 4.02 -32.52 -18.50
C SER A 73 4.16 -32.70 -16.99
N VAL A 74 3.93 -31.61 -16.25
CA VAL A 74 3.99 -31.57 -14.78
C VAL A 74 2.59 -31.35 -14.24
N GLU A 75 2.22 -32.09 -13.20
CA GLU A 75 0.99 -31.85 -12.43
C GLU A 75 1.23 -30.72 -11.43
N THR A 76 0.45 -29.64 -11.56
CA THR A 76 0.42 -28.54 -10.57
C THR A 76 -0.58 -28.88 -9.47
N GLY A 77 -0.09 -28.92 -8.24
CA GLY A 77 -0.89 -29.10 -7.05
C GLY A 77 -1.14 -27.77 -6.31
N PRO A 78 -1.89 -27.80 -5.20
CA PRO A 78 -2.26 -26.61 -4.47
C PRO A 78 -1.06 -25.86 -3.90
N SER A 79 -1.21 -24.54 -3.77
CA SER A 79 -0.29 -23.69 -3.03
C SER A 79 -0.41 -23.99 -1.53
N ILE A 80 0.67 -24.45 -0.94
CA ILE A 80 0.77 -24.83 0.47
C ILE A 80 2.04 -24.26 1.10
N LYS A 81 2.11 -24.31 2.44
CA LYS A 81 3.32 -23.93 3.18
C LYS A 81 4.56 -24.56 2.55
N MET A 82 5.57 -23.74 2.28
CA MET A 82 6.86 -24.19 1.75
C MET A 82 7.50 -25.23 2.66
N SER A 83 7.95 -26.34 2.09
CA SER A 83 8.66 -27.41 2.80
C SER A 83 9.66 -28.15 1.91
N LYS A 84 10.78 -28.55 2.50
CA LYS A 84 11.81 -29.32 1.81
C LYS A 84 11.27 -30.69 1.32
N SER A 85 10.34 -31.31 2.04
CA SER A 85 9.75 -32.60 1.68
C SER A 85 8.84 -32.53 0.47
N LYS A 86 8.23 -31.39 0.20
CA LYS A 86 7.39 -31.13 -0.98
C LYS A 86 8.16 -30.45 -2.11
N LYS A 87 9.41 -30.07 -1.86
CA LYS A 87 10.27 -29.34 -2.78
C LYS A 87 9.68 -28.02 -3.32
N ASN A 88 8.70 -27.45 -2.65
CA ASN A 88 8.06 -26.19 -3.04
C ASN A 88 8.69 -24.97 -2.35
N VAL A 89 9.96 -25.03 -2.06
CA VAL A 89 10.74 -23.94 -1.46
C VAL A 89 11.32 -23.07 -2.54
N VAL A 90 11.16 -21.77 -2.41
CA VAL A 90 11.86 -20.77 -3.23
C VAL A 90 13.12 -20.35 -2.48
N ASP A 91 14.25 -20.37 -3.16
CA ASP A 91 15.54 -19.99 -2.57
C ASP A 91 15.64 -18.46 -2.50
N PRO A 92 15.71 -17.84 -1.29
CA PRO A 92 15.88 -16.40 -1.14
C PRO A 92 17.13 -15.87 -1.85
N ASP A 93 18.25 -16.60 -1.82
CA ASP A 93 19.50 -16.17 -2.44
C ASP A 93 19.36 -16.03 -3.96
N ALA A 94 18.64 -16.96 -4.60
CA ALA A 94 18.36 -16.88 -6.03
C ALA A 94 17.47 -15.67 -6.36
N ILE A 95 16.45 -15.39 -5.54
CA ILE A 95 15.59 -14.22 -5.73
C ILE A 95 16.34 -12.92 -5.53
N ILE A 96 17.17 -12.85 -4.50
CA ILE A 96 17.99 -11.64 -4.23
C ILE A 96 18.99 -11.41 -5.36
N ALA A 97 19.61 -12.46 -5.87
CA ALA A 97 20.55 -12.36 -7.00
C ALA A 97 19.87 -11.89 -8.30
N GLN A 98 18.62 -12.32 -8.54
CA GLN A 98 17.89 -12.01 -9.78
C GLN A 98 17.17 -10.66 -9.73
N TYR A 99 16.49 -10.35 -8.62
CA TYR A 99 15.57 -9.20 -8.50
C TYR A 99 16.00 -8.17 -7.46
N GLY A 100 16.94 -8.49 -6.59
CA GLY A 100 17.34 -7.67 -5.45
C GLY A 100 16.46 -7.87 -4.21
N ALA A 101 17.04 -7.59 -3.03
CA ALA A 101 16.36 -7.75 -1.75
C ALA A 101 15.12 -6.84 -1.62
N ASP A 102 15.19 -5.61 -2.13
CA ASP A 102 14.07 -4.66 -2.06
C ASP A 102 12.85 -5.12 -2.83
N THR A 103 13.04 -5.79 -3.96
CA THR A 103 11.93 -6.37 -4.73
C THR A 103 11.22 -7.45 -3.92
N ALA A 104 11.97 -8.36 -3.29
CA ALA A 104 11.41 -9.41 -2.45
C ALA A 104 10.64 -8.82 -1.26
N ARG A 105 11.23 -7.83 -0.55
CA ARG A 105 10.58 -7.12 0.57
C ARG A 105 9.31 -6.42 0.14
N PHE A 106 9.37 -5.66 -0.96
CA PHE A 106 8.23 -4.91 -1.47
C PHE A 106 7.09 -5.83 -1.92
N PHE A 107 7.41 -6.96 -2.58
CA PHE A 107 6.43 -7.98 -2.93
C PHE A 107 5.72 -8.53 -1.69
N MET A 108 6.48 -8.97 -0.69
CA MET A 108 5.94 -9.54 0.55
C MET A 108 4.96 -8.59 1.28
N LEU A 109 5.21 -7.28 1.21
CA LEU A 109 4.37 -6.27 1.85
C LEU A 109 3.18 -5.83 0.98
N SER A 110 3.20 -6.12 -0.33
CA SER A 110 2.21 -5.61 -1.29
C SER A 110 1.01 -6.52 -1.51
N ASP A 111 1.17 -7.83 -1.35
CA ASP A 111 0.20 -8.81 -1.84
C ASP A 111 -1.06 -8.88 -0.97
N SER A 112 -0.88 -9.12 0.33
CA SER A 112 -1.97 -9.40 1.25
C SER A 112 -1.79 -8.67 2.59
N PRO A 113 -2.88 -8.49 3.38
CA PRO A 113 -2.73 -8.12 4.77
C PRO A 113 -1.78 -9.11 5.48
N PRO A 114 -0.88 -8.63 6.37
CA PRO A 114 0.21 -9.46 6.89
C PRO A 114 -0.24 -10.65 7.74
N GLU A 115 -1.47 -10.68 8.22
CA GLU A 115 -2.08 -11.81 8.93
C GLU A 115 -2.56 -12.94 8.01
N ARG A 116 -2.60 -12.72 6.69
CA ARG A 116 -2.98 -13.72 5.70
C ARG A 116 -1.77 -14.39 5.09
N ASP A 117 -1.99 -15.59 4.58
CA ASP A 117 -0.98 -16.28 3.79
C ASP A 117 -0.68 -15.50 2.50
N VAL A 118 0.60 -15.48 2.13
CA VAL A 118 1.10 -14.87 0.88
C VAL A 118 1.52 -15.99 -0.06
N GLU A 119 0.91 -16.02 -1.23
CA GLU A 119 1.34 -16.94 -2.28
C GLU A 119 2.51 -16.35 -3.06
N TRP A 120 3.63 -17.08 -3.06
CA TRP A 120 4.79 -16.69 -3.86
C TRP A 120 4.53 -16.99 -5.32
N THR A 121 4.45 -15.95 -6.16
CA THR A 121 4.24 -16.08 -7.60
C THR A 121 5.30 -15.29 -8.37
N ALA A 122 5.79 -15.87 -9.47
CA ALA A 122 6.75 -15.19 -10.34
C ALA A 122 6.19 -13.85 -10.88
N ALA A 123 4.92 -13.84 -11.29
CA ALA A 123 4.27 -12.64 -11.81
C ALA A 123 4.17 -11.52 -10.77
N GLY A 124 3.92 -11.86 -9.50
CA GLY A 124 3.89 -10.91 -8.40
C GLY A 124 5.25 -10.27 -8.14
N VAL A 125 6.31 -11.09 -8.09
CA VAL A 125 7.69 -10.61 -7.93
C VAL A 125 8.12 -9.73 -9.09
N GLU A 126 7.84 -10.13 -10.34
CA GLU A 126 8.10 -9.29 -11.53
C GLU A 126 7.33 -7.97 -11.49
N GLY A 127 6.08 -7.99 -11.00
CA GLY A 127 5.29 -6.77 -10.82
C GLY A 127 5.92 -5.80 -9.82
N ALA A 128 6.47 -6.32 -8.72
CA ALA A 128 7.23 -5.54 -7.76
C ALA A 128 8.54 -5.01 -8.37
N TRP A 129 9.27 -5.84 -9.07
CA TRP A 129 10.51 -5.45 -9.75
C TRP A 129 10.29 -4.33 -10.79
N ARG A 130 9.28 -4.48 -11.65
CA ARG A 130 8.92 -3.42 -12.62
C ARG A 130 8.57 -2.10 -11.94
N PHE A 131 7.91 -2.14 -10.78
CA PHE A 131 7.62 -0.93 -10.01
C PHE A 131 8.90 -0.28 -9.48
N ILE A 132 9.81 -1.03 -8.89
CA ILE A 132 11.12 -0.55 -8.42
C ILE A 132 11.93 0.07 -9.56
N GLN A 133 11.98 -0.59 -10.72
CA GLN A 133 12.64 -0.05 -11.90
C GLN A 133 11.99 1.24 -12.41
N ARG A 134 10.68 1.38 -12.29
CA ARG A 134 9.98 2.63 -12.63
C ARG A 134 10.35 3.75 -11.68
N VAL A 135 10.40 3.48 -10.39
CA VAL A 135 10.77 4.49 -9.38
C VAL A 135 12.21 4.98 -9.62
N TRP A 136 13.14 4.08 -9.93
CA TRP A 136 14.52 4.44 -10.23
C TRP A 136 14.63 5.46 -11.38
N ARG A 137 13.83 5.33 -12.44
CA ARG A 137 13.87 6.23 -13.60
C ARG A 137 13.51 7.67 -13.27
N TYR A 138 12.78 7.94 -12.19
CA TYR A 138 12.48 9.32 -11.79
C TYR A 138 13.71 10.15 -11.44
N LEU A 139 14.88 9.55 -11.20
CA LEU A 139 16.14 10.28 -11.05
C LEU A 139 16.49 11.11 -12.30
N ASP A 140 16.21 10.56 -13.48
CA ASP A 140 16.50 11.22 -14.75
C ASP A 140 15.39 12.20 -15.17
N GLU A 141 14.17 12.01 -14.65
CA GLU A 141 12.97 12.70 -15.10
C GLU A 141 12.58 13.89 -14.20
N VAL A 142 13.03 13.90 -12.94
CA VAL A 142 12.64 14.89 -11.94
C VAL A 142 13.85 15.68 -11.43
N PRO A 143 14.13 16.85 -12.02
CA PRO A 143 15.25 17.69 -11.60
C PRO A 143 15.01 18.32 -10.22
N ALA A 144 16.08 18.85 -9.63
CA ALA A 144 15.98 19.68 -8.44
C ALA A 144 15.13 20.94 -8.74
N ALA A 145 14.27 21.29 -7.80
CA ALA A 145 13.40 22.44 -7.92
C ALA A 145 13.13 23.10 -6.54
N ALA A 146 13.03 24.42 -6.53
CA ALA A 146 12.67 25.19 -5.33
C ALA A 146 11.17 25.50 -5.31
N PRO A 147 10.59 25.74 -4.13
CA PRO A 147 9.21 26.23 -4.01
C PRO A 147 9.00 27.52 -4.78
N THR A 148 7.82 27.70 -5.35
CA THR A 148 7.38 28.94 -6.01
C THR A 148 6.32 29.65 -5.18
N ALA A 149 6.09 30.95 -5.46
CA ALA A 149 5.09 31.73 -4.74
C ALA A 149 3.66 31.28 -5.02
N GLU A 150 3.42 30.68 -6.19
CA GLU A 150 2.10 30.23 -6.64
C GLU A 150 2.18 28.84 -7.24
N ASP A 151 1.18 28.03 -6.95
CA ASP A 151 0.97 26.71 -7.55
C ASP A 151 -0.08 26.78 -8.66
N SER A 152 0.25 26.26 -9.84
CA SER A 152 -0.76 25.99 -10.86
C SER A 152 -1.76 24.91 -10.40
N PRO A 153 -2.92 24.77 -11.03
CA PRO A 153 -3.85 23.70 -10.72
C PRO A 153 -3.22 22.30 -10.78
N ALA A 154 -2.30 22.08 -11.72
CA ALA A 154 -1.59 20.79 -11.85
C ALA A 154 -0.60 20.58 -10.68
N ALA A 155 0.15 21.61 -10.29
CA ALA A 155 1.03 21.56 -9.13
C ALA A 155 0.24 21.28 -7.85
N LEU A 156 -0.84 22.03 -7.63
CA LEU A 156 -1.70 21.86 -6.47
C LEU A 156 -2.32 20.46 -6.40
N ALA A 157 -2.76 19.90 -7.53
CA ALA A 157 -3.31 18.54 -7.58
C ALA A 157 -2.27 17.49 -7.17
N LEU A 158 -1.02 17.59 -7.67
CA LEU A 158 0.06 16.67 -7.30
C LEU A 158 0.44 16.81 -5.82
N ARG A 159 0.55 18.04 -5.31
CA ARG A 159 0.83 18.29 -3.89
C ARG A 159 -0.27 17.73 -2.98
N LYS A 160 -1.54 17.89 -3.34
CA LYS A 160 -2.66 17.28 -2.64
C LYS A 160 -2.55 15.75 -2.61
N ALA A 161 -2.21 15.12 -3.76
CA ALA A 161 -1.98 13.68 -3.83
C ALA A 161 -0.81 13.27 -2.92
N THR A 162 0.28 14.03 -2.89
CA THR A 162 1.46 13.80 -2.05
C THR A 162 1.08 13.83 -0.56
N HIS A 163 0.48 14.89 -0.08
CA HIS A 163 0.14 15.03 1.34
C HIS A 163 -0.97 14.07 1.79
N LYS A 164 -1.92 13.75 0.92
CA LYS A 164 -2.90 12.68 1.17
C LYS A 164 -2.23 11.31 1.30
N THR A 165 -1.19 11.07 0.50
CA THR A 165 -0.42 9.83 0.59
C THR A 165 0.38 9.76 1.89
N ILE A 166 1.02 10.85 2.34
CA ILE A 166 1.71 10.90 3.64
C ILE A 166 0.75 10.48 4.77
N ALA A 167 -0.39 11.17 4.87
CA ALA A 167 -1.38 10.88 5.92
C ALA A 167 -1.90 9.43 5.85
N GLY A 168 -2.18 8.95 4.64
CA GLY A 168 -2.70 7.59 4.43
C GLY A 168 -1.69 6.50 4.72
N VAL A 169 -0.45 6.63 4.24
CA VAL A 169 0.64 5.65 4.47
C VAL A 169 1.01 5.60 5.95
N THR A 170 1.08 6.75 6.63
CA THR A 170 1.33 6.81 8.07
C THR A 170 0.29 5.99 8.84
N ALA A 171 -1.00 6.23 8.58
CA ALA A 171 -2.08 5.50 9.23
C ALA A 171 -2.08 4.00 8.88
N ASP A 172 -1.75 3.63 7.63
CA ASP A 172 -1.70 2.25 7.19
C ASP A 172 -0.52 1.48 7.81
N ILE A 173 0.64 2.11 8.00
CA ILE A 173 1.79 1.51 8.69
C ILE A 173 1.48 1.33 10.18
N GLU A 174 0.95 2.34 10.86
CA GLU A 174 0.54 2.26 12.26
C GLU A 174 -0.54 1.17 12.48
N GLY A 175 -1.44 1.01 11.51
CA GLY A 175 -2.49 -0.01 11.50
C GLY A 175 -2.07 -1.39 10.99
N PHE A 176 -0.80 -1.62 10.67
CA PHE A 176 -0.28 -2.87 10.09
C PHE A 176 -0.99 -3.27 8.78
N THR A 177 -1.50 -2.31 8.01
CA THR A 177 -2.13 -2.55 6.70
C THR A 177 -1.14 -2.23 5.56
N PHE A 178 0.01 -2.90 5.55
CA PHE A 178 1.14 -2.60 4.65
C PHE A 178 0.76 -2.68 3.16
N ASN A 179 -0.10 -3.61 2.79
CA ASN A 179 -0.60 -3.72 1.42
C ASN A 179 -1.37 -2.48 0.96
N LYS A 180 -2.09 -1.82 1.86
CA LYS A 180 -2.74 -0.53 1.57
C LYS A 180 -1.72 0.59 1.43
N ALA A 181 -0.72 0.63 2.31
CA ALA A 181 0.39 1.58 2.18
C ALA A 181 1.07 1.45 0.82
N VAL A 182 1.40 0.22 0.37
CA VAL A 182 1.96 -0.04 -0.96
C VAL A 182 1.03 0.42 -2.08
N ALA A 183 -0.28 0.19 -1.97
CA ALA A 183 -1.25 0.69 -2.96
C ALA A 183 -1.20 2.22 -3.08
N ARG A 184 -1.16 2.95 -1.96
CA ARG A 184 -1.03 4.42 -1.95
C ARG A 184 0.29 4.90 -2.55
N LEU A 185 1.41 4.21 -2.28
CA LEU A 185 2.70 4.53 -2.91
C LEU A 185 2.64 4.36 -4.43
N ARG A 186 1.95 3.32 -4.92
CA ARG A 186 1.72 3.14 -6.37
C ARG A 186 0.83 4.24 -6.96
N GLU A 187 -0.20 4.67 -6.23
CA GLU A 187 -1.07 5.78 -6.63
C GLU A 187 -0.28 7.11 -6.72
N LEU A 188 0.58 7.42 -5.73
CA LEU A 188 1.45 8.59 -5.78
C LEU A 188 2.44 8.52 -6.94
N SER A 189 3.06 7.36 -7.16
CA SER A 189 3.95 7.13 -8.29
C SER A 189 3.23 7.30 -9.64
N ASN A 190 1.95 6.91 -9.75
CA ASN A 190 1.15 7.16 -10.95
C ASN A 190 0.88 8.65 -11.13
N ALA A 191 0.46 9.36 -10.07
CA ALA A 191 0.22 10.80 -10.12
C ALA A 191 1.48 11.59 -10.51
N LEU A 192 2.66 11.19 -9.99
CA LEU A 192 3.94 11.74 -10.40
C LEU A 192 4.22 11.49 -11.90
N SER A 193 4.07 10.25 -12.35
CA SER A 193 4.26 9.87 -13.75
C SER A 193 3.32 10.64 -14.69
N ASP A 194 2.06 10.75 -14.35
CA ASP A 194 1.06 11.49 -15.14
C ASP A 194 1.45 12.99 -15.23
N SER A 195 1.99 13.55 -14.16
CA SER A 195 2.44 14.93 -14.12
C SER A 195 3.59 15.22 -15.08
N LEU A 196 4.45 14.24 -15.37
CA LEU A 196 5.58 14.39 -16.29
C LEU A 196 5.12 14.64 -17.73
N GLY A 197 3.94 14.18 -18.10
CA GLY A 197 3.30 14.46 -19.38
C GLY A 197 2.62 15.83 -19.49
N VAL A 198 2.55 16.58 -18.39
CA VAL A 198 1.94 17.92 -18.36
C VAL A 198 2.99 18.99 -18.69
N ALA A 199 2.62 19.96 -19.51
CA ALA A 199 3.49 21.10 -19.81
C ALA A 199 3.88 21.87 -18.54
N ASP A 200 5.07 22.47 -18.55
CA ASP A 200 5.58 23.21 -17.40
C ASP A 200 4.65 24.35 -17.01
N ALA A 201 4.41 24.46 -15.72
CA ALA A 201 3.51 25.43 -15.13
C ALA A 201 4.06 25.88 -13.76
N PRO A 202 3.66 27.03 -13.23
CA PRO A 202 4.11 27.51 -11.94
C PRO A 202 3.94 26.45 -10.86
N GLY A 203 4.98 26.21 -10.04
CA GLY A 203 4.98 25.24 -8.95
C GLY A 203 5.11 23.77 -9.35
N LEU A 204 4.91 23.39 -10.62
CA LEU A 204 4.84 21.98 -11.01
C LEU A 204 6.19 21.25 -10.87
N ALA A 205 7.31 21.90 -11.18
CA ALA A 205 8.63 21.31 -10.98
C ALA A 205 8.91 21.02 -9.50
N PHE A 206 8.56 21.94 -8.61
CA PHE A 206 8.65 21.73 -7.17
C PHE A 206 7.72 20.61 -6.70
N ALA A 207 6.46 20.58 -7.15
CA ALA A 207 5.51 19.54 -6.78
C ALA A 207 5.99 18.14 -7.20
N ARG A 208 6.63 18.01 -8.37
CA ARG A 208 7.26 16.76 -8.82
C ARG A 208 8.41 16.34 -7.91
N ARG A 209 9.27 17.29 -7.52
CA ARG A 209 10.38 17.01 -6.60
C ARG A 209 9.88 16.63 -5.20
N GLU A 210 8.94 17.37 -4.66
CA GLU A 210 8.27 17.06 -3.39
C GLU A 210 7.64 15.67 -3.42
N ALA A 211 6.93 15.30 -4.48
CA ALA A 211 6.31 13.99 -4.64
C ALA A 211 7.35 12.86 -4.70
N LEU A 212 8.46 13.06 -5.44
CA LEU A 212 9.53 12.06 -5.52
C LEU A 212 10.21 11.86 -4.17
N GLU A 213 10.65 12.92 -3.51
CA GLU A 213 11.31 12.82 -2.20
C GLU A 213 10.39 12.20 -1.16
N THR A 214 9.12 12.59 -1.14
CA THR A 214 8.11 11.97 -0.28
C THR A 214 7.91 10.49 -0.60
N LEU A 215 7.85 10.11 -1.88
CA LEU A 215 7.74 8.71 -2.28
C LEU A 215 8.90 7.89 -1.73
N LEU A 216 10.13 8.41 -1.81
CA LEU A 216 11.32 7.74 -1.28
C LEU A 216 11.26 7.59 0.25
N GLN A 217 10.90 8.68 0.97
CA GLN A 217 10.76 8.65 2.43
C GLN A 217 9.75 7.59 2.87
N LEU A 218 8.57 7.57 2.26
CA LEU A 218 7.51 6.62 2.61
C LEU A 218 7.83 5.18 2.19
N MET A 219 8.63 4.98 1.14
CA MET A 219 9.08 3.65 0.69
C MET A 219 10.26 3.11 1.47
N ASN A 220 11.03 3.94 2.16
CA ASN A 220 12.30 3.54 2.80
C ASN A 220 12.15 2.30 3.71
N PRO A 221 11.12 2.16 4.58
CA PRO A 221 10.96 0.97 5.40
C PRO A 221 10.75 -0.33 4.58
N MET A 222 10.27 -0.21 3.34
CA MET A 222 9.93 -1.34 2.48
C MET A 222 11.05 -1.69 1.49
N ALA A 223 11.72 -0.68 0.93
CA ALA A 223 12.76 -0.79 -0.09
C ALA A 223 13.97 0.10 0.24
N PRO A 224 14.69 -0.18 1.34
CA PRO A 224 15.71 0.71 1.88
C PRO A 224 16.90 0.94 0.94
N HIS A 225 17.38 -0.08 0.22
CA HIS A 225 18.56 0.07 -0.64
C HIS A 225 18.27 1.00 -1.82
N LEU A 226 17.12 0.82 -2.48
CA LEU A 226 16.68 1.68 -3.57
C LEU A 226 16.58 3.14 -3.10
N THR A 227 15.87 3.35 -2.00
CA THR A 227 15.50 4.70 -1.56
C THR A 227 16.69 5.45 -1.00
N GLU A 228 17.62 4.80 -0.27
CA GLU A 228 18.87 5.41 0.20
C GLU A 228 19.77 5.82 -0.97
N GLU A 229 19.96 4.96 -1.96
CA GLU A 229 20.77 5.26 -3.14
C GLU A 229 20.20 6.43 -3.95
N MET A 230 18.88 6.42 -4.16
CA MET A 230 18.19 7.52 -4.84
C MET A 230 18.28 8.82 -4.04
N TRP A 231 18.11 8.77 -2.72
CA TRP A 231 18.18 9.92 -1.83
C TRP A 231 19.55 10.60 -1.88
N ALA A 232 20.62 9.80 -1.79
CA ALA A 232 21.98 10.30 -1.95
C ALA A 232 22.23 10.89 -3.36
N THR A 233 21.74 10.23 -4.42
CA THR A 233 21.86 10.71 -5.81
C THR A 233 21.10 12.03 -6.02
N LEU A 234 20.00 12.25 -5.31
CA LEU A 234 19.24 13.51 -5.33
C LEU A 234 19.96 14.67 -4.63
N GLY A 235 21.13 14.42 -4.00
CA GLY A 235 21.99 15.43 -3.39
C GLY A 235 21.77 15.64 -1.90
N HIS A 236 21.18 14.70 -1.19
CA HIS A 236 21.01 14.77 0.26
C HIS A 236 22.24 14.17 0.98
N ASP A 237 22.82 14.91 1.91
CA ASP A 237 24.03 14.50 2.65
C ASP A 237 23.72 13.58 3.86
N ILE A 238 22.49 13.66 4.39
CA ILE A 238 22.03 12.84 5.53
C ILE A 238 21.34 11.60 4.99
N PRO A 239 21.67 10.39 5.47
CA PRO A 239 20.98 9.16 5.10
C PRO A 239 19.46 9.28 5.32
N LEU A 240 18.68 8.70 4.44
CA LEU A 240 17.22 8.79 4.49
C LEU A 240 16.65 8.19 5.79
N VAL A 241 17.26 7.12 6.29
CA VAL A 241 16.89 6.47 7.56
C VAL A 241 17.04 7.40 8.78
N GLU A 242 17.90 8.41 8.70
CA GLU A 242 18.09 9.41 9.75
C GLU A 242 17.20 10.65 9.59
N THR A 243 16.49 10.75 8.45
CA THR A 243 15.58 11.85 8.18
C THR A 243 14.25 11.65 8.94
N PRO A 244 13.64 12.70 9.49
CA PRO A 244 12.33 12.61 10.11
C PRO A 244 11.27 12.08 9.12
N TRP A 245 10.31 11.30 9.63
CA TRP A 245 9.14 10.90 8.87
C TRP A 245 8.38 12.14 8.39
N PRO A 246 7.91 12.20 7.14
CA PRO A 246 7.30 13.39 6.60
C PRO A 246 5.95 13.70 7.25
N ASP A 247 5.72 14.97 7.55
CA ASP A 247 4.46 15.47 8.08
C ASP A 247 3.49 15.86 6.97
N ALA A 248 2.22 15.44 7.09
CA ALA A 248 1.19 15.81 6.15
C ALA A 248 0.68 17.23 6.41
N ASP A 249 0.71 18.10 5.40
CA ASP A 249 -0.09 19.33 5.44
C ASP A 249 -1.57 18.96 5.30
N MET A 250 -2.31 19.07 6.39
CA MET A 250 -3.72 18.69 6.44
C MET A 250 -4.64 19.60 5.61
N THR A 251 -4.18 20.77 5.19
CA THR A 251 -4.94 21.62 4.25
C THR A 251 -4.89 21.04 2.83
N LEU A 252 -3.78 20.42 2.46
CA LEU A 252 -3.59 19.72 1.19
C LEU A 252 -4.11 18.28 1.22
N ALA A 253 -3.99 17.59 2.35
CA ALA A 253 -4.38 16.18 2.49
C ALA A 253 -5.90 15.96 2.52
N ARG A 254 -6.70 16.99 2.79
CA ARG A 254 -8.16 16.87 2.82
C ARG A 254 -8.75 16.86 1.42
N ASP A 255 -9.75 16.00 1.22
CA ASP A 255 -10.56 16.04 0.01
C ASP A 255 -11.39 17.33 -0.03
N ASP A 256 -11.36 18.00 -1.17
CA ASP A 256 -12.21 19.20 -1.40
C ASP A 256 -13.69 18.81 -1.53
N VAL A 257 -13.95 17.59 -1.95
CA VAL A 257 -15.29 17.02 -2.08
C VAL A 257 -15.47 15.82 -1.17
N ILE A 258 -16.71 15.64 -0.71
CA ILE A 258 -17.12 14.48 0.07
C ILE A 258 -18.31 13.80 -0.62
N LEU A 259 -18.36 12.48 -0.56
CA LEU A 259 -19.52 11.70 -0.97
C LEU A 259 -20.55 11.69 0.17
N LEU A 260 -21.68 12.36 -0.06
CA LEU A 260 -22.79 12.36 0.89
C LEU A 260 -23.83 11.32 0.47
N PRO A 261 -24.11 10.30 1.28
CA PRO A 261 -25.26 9.44 1.07
C PRO A 261 -26.56 10.23 1.27
N VAL A 262 -27.45 10.12 0.29
CA VAL A 262 -28.77 10.77 0.31
C VAL A 262 -29.84 9.72 0.55
N GLN A 263 -30.64 9.94 1.58
CA GLN A 263 -31.80 9.14 1.91
C GLN A 263 -33.09 9.87 1.49
N VAL A 264 -34.09 9.08 1.09
CA VAL A 264 -35.49 9.54 0.97
C VAL A 264 -36.32 8.67 1.88
N ASN A 265 -36.99 9.28 2.86
CA ASN A 265 -37.74 8.61 3.91
C ASN A 265 -36.91 7.49 4.62
N GLY A 266 -35.64 7.80 4.97
CA GLY A 266 -34.74 6.91 5.71
C GLY A 266 -34.08 5.80 4.88
N LYS A 267 -34.36 5.67 3.56
CA LYS A 267 -33.71 4.69 2.68
C LYS A 267 -32.72 5.38 1.76
N LYS A 268 -31.46 4.88 1.70
CA LYS A 268 -30.42 5.39 0.78
C LYS A 268 -30.91 5.28 -0.67
N ARG A 269 -30.87 6.38 -1.41
CA ARG A 269 -31.34 6.47 -2.79
C ARG A 269 -30.34 7.05 -3.76
N ALA A 270 -29.39 7.83 -3.27
CA ALA A 270 -28.32 8.42 -4.07
C ALA A 270 -27.03 8.58 -3.23
N GLU A 271 -25.94 8.83 -3.91
CA GLU A 271 -24.69 9.38 -3.38
C GLU A 271 -24.31 10.58 -4.23
N LEU A 272 -24.05 11.71 -3.60
CA LEU A 272 -23.71 12.95 -4.30
C LEU A 272 -22.38 13.48 -3.83
N GLU A 273 -21.55 13.88 -4.77
CA GLU A 273 -20.35 14.65 -4.48
C GLU A 273 -20.72 16.08 -4.13
N VAL A 274 -20.29 16.53 -2.96
CA VAL A 274 -20.49 17.91 -2.50
C VAL A 274 -19.16 18.49 -2.04
N ALA A 275 -18.95 19.79 -2.25
CA ALA A 275 -17.80 20.45 -1.68
C ALA A 275 -17.82 20.28 -0.15
N ARG A 276 -16.65 20.00 0.44
CA ARG A 276 -16.54 19.75 1.89
C ARG A 276 -17.01 20.95 2.73
N ASP A 277 -16.77 22.17 2.22
CA ASP A 277 -17.12 23.45 2.82
C ASP A 277 -18.49 23.98 2.36
N ALA A 278 -19.23 23.18 1.56
CA ALA A 278 -20.56 23.56 1.12
C ALA A 278 -21.49 23.82 2.32
N ASP A 279 -22.14 24.96 2.32
CA ASP A 279 -23.13 25.28 3.33
C ASP A 279 -24.38 24.39 3.18
N LYS A 280 -25.22 24.42 4.22
CA LYS A 280 -26.43 23.60 4.24
C LYS A 280 -27.35 23.92 3.08
N ALA A 281 -27.49 25.18 2.67
CA ALA A 281 -28.39 25.61 1.60
C ALA A 281 -27.89 25.12 0.24
N ALA A 282 -26.58 25.16 -0.04
CA ALA A 282 -25.96 24.62 -1.22
C ALA A 282 -26.17 23.10 -1.32
N ILE A 283 -25.96 22.37 -0.22
CA ILE A 283 -26.20 20.92 -0.14
C ILE A 283 -27.68 20.60 -0.42
N GLU A 284 -28.62 21.32 0.21
CA GLU A 284 -30.05 21.11 -0.01
C GLU A 284 -30.43 21.34 -1.48
N THR A 285 -29.91 22.39 -2.09
CA THR A 285 -30.16 22.71 -3.52
C THR A 285 -29.65 21.61 -4.42
N LEU A 286 -28.41 21.16 -4.21
CA LEU A 286 -27.78 20.08 -4.99
C LEU A 286 -28.57 18.78 -4.85
N VAL A 287 -28.93 18.40 -3.63
CA VAL A 287 -29.66 17.16 -3.35
C VAL A 287 -31.04 17.19 -4.01
N LEU A 288 -31.76 18.30 -3.93
CA LEU A 288 -33.08 18.43 -4.51
C LEU A 288 -33.05 18.52 -6.04
N SER A 289 -31.96 18.94 -6.66
CA SER A 289 -31.79 18.95 -8.11
C SER A 289 -31.31 17.62 -8.70
N ALA A 290 -30.83 16.70 -7.86
CA ALA A 290 -30.26 15.43 -8.32
C ALA A 290 -31.33 14.53 -8.96
N PRO A 291 -31.11 14.02 -10.21
CA PRO A 291 -32.10 13.21 -10.93
C PRO A 291 -32.54 11.95 -10.16
N ASP A 292 -31.61 11.31 -9.45
CA ASP A 292 -31.89 10.11 -8.66
C ASP A 292 -32.77 10.41 -7.45
N VAL A 293 -32.66 11.60 -6.85
CA VAL A 293 -33.53 12.03 -5.76
C VAL A 293 -34.89 12.43 -6.29
N GLN A 294 -34.93 13.16 -7.41
CA GLN A 294 -36.15 13.62 -8.04
C GLN A 294 -37.11 12.46 -8.42
N ARG A 295 -36.60 11.32 -8.86
CA ARG A 295 -37.41 10.12 -9.12
C ARG A 295 -38.22 9.65 -7.92
N TYR A 296 -37.69 9.84 -6.69
CA TYR A 296 -38.39 9.43 -5.47
C TYR A 296 -39.24 10.52 -4.86
N LEU A 297 -39.08 11.77 -5.30
CA LEU A 297 -39.98 12.87 -4.93
C LEU A 297 -41.30 12.78 -5.73
N ASP A 298 -41.28 12.22 -6.92
CA ASP A 298 -42.44 12.01 -7.78
C ASP A 298 -43.26 13.32 -7.94
N GLY A 299 -42.56 14.44 -8.18
CA GLY A 299 -43.17 15.77 -8.32
C GLY A 299 -43.68 16.40 -7.02
N ARG A 300 -43.52 15.75 -5.86
CA ARG A 300 -43.92 16.27 -4.57
C ARG A 300 -42.85 17.15 -3.96
N ALA A 301 -43.27 18.24 -3.35
CA ALA A 301 -42.34 19.06 -2.55
C ALA A 301 -41.91 18.29 -1.25
N PRO A 302 -40.63 18.31 -0.88
CA PRO A 302 -40.20 17.70 0.39
C PRO A 302 -40.79 18.44 1.58
N LYS A 303 -41.28 17.70 2.55
CA LYS A 303 -41.72 18.27 3.85
C LYS A 303 -40.55 18.83 4.66
N LYS A 304 -39.41 18.16 4.58
CA LYS A 304 -38.21 18.53 5.32
C LYS A 304 -36.97 17.93 4.68
N VAL A 305 -35.89 18.71 4.63
CA VAL A 305 -34.55 18.20 4.29
C VAL A 305 -33.68 18.31 5.56
N ILE A 306 -33.13 17.19 5.99
CA ILE A 306 -32.27 17.08 7.17
C ILE A 306 -30.85 16.84 6.66
N VAL A 307 -30.00 17.86 6.78
CA VAL A 307 -28.58 17.77 6.42
C VAL A 307 -27.78 17.58 7.70
N VAL A 308 -27.02 16.48 7.76
CA VAL A 308 -25.97 16.25 8.77
C VAL A 308 -24.64 16.46 8.05
N PRO A 309 -23.96 17.61 8.25
CA PRO A 309 -22.76 17.96 7.50
C PRO A 309 -21.72 16.83 7.56
N GLY A 310 -21.12 16.52 6.41
CA GLY A 310 -20.10 15.49 6.28
C GLY A 310 -20.55 14.04 6.48
N ARG A 311 -21.84 13.77 6.73
CA ARG A 311 -22.32 12.41 7.04
C ARG A 311 -23.45 11.92 6.15
N ILE A 312 -24.56 12.67 6.06
CA ILE A 312 -25.76 12.16 5.38
C ILE A 312 -26.77 13.30 5.14
N VAL A 313 -27.58 13.16 4.09
CA VAL A 313 -28.79 13.98 3.89
C VAL A 313 -30.01 13.07 3.86
N ASN A 314 -31.08 13.46 4.58
CA ASN A 314 -32.35 12.73 4.51
C ASN A 314 -33.47 13.69 4.07
N VAL A 315 -34.09 13.34 2.96
CA VAL A 315 -35.26 14.06 2.39
C VAL A 315 -36.52 13.34 2.85
N VAL A 316 -37.39 14.07 3.52
CA VAL A 316 -38.68 13.56 4.01
C VAL A 316 -39.80 14.09 3.09
N VAL A 317 -40.56 13.19 2.51
CA VAL A 317 -41.66 13.46 1.57
C VAL A 317 -43.01 13.24 2.24
#